data_0a9def02f88e80863f465f0ee537de36
#
_entry.id   0a9def02f88e80863f465f0ee537de36
#
_cell.length_a   1.000
_cell.length_b   1.000
_cell.length_c   1.000
_cell.angle_alpha   90.00
_cell.angle_beta   90.00
_cell.angle_gamma   90.00
#
_symmetry.space_group_name_H-M   'P 1'
#
loop_
_entity.id
_entity.type
_entity.pdbx_description
1 polymer ?
#
loop_
_entity_poly.entity_id
_entity_poly.type
_entity_poly.pdbx_seq_one_letter_code
_entity_poly.pdbx_strand_id
1 'polypeptide(L)'
;MKITVLTENTISKNAEISKLLLQGEHGLSLFIQTQNKNILFDMGQTNLFAKNASLLDLDLQTVDFAILSHGHYDHGGLSSPLPATLKNEYFGIEAFAHINQKAPIFINSNAFSQNYNASKKYIGLNQELLQSKIAERFVFVQDEKE
;
A
#
# COMPACT_ATOMS: atom_id res chain seq x y z
N MET A 1 17.31 -3.36 -12.53
CA MET A 1 16.00 -3.16 -11.84
C MET A 1 15.51 -4.51 -11.38
N LYS A 2 15.04 -4.62 -10.12
CA LYS A 2 14.41 -5.82 -9.55
C LYS A 2 13.02 -5.41 -9.03
N ILE A 3 12.01 -6.23 -9.32
CA ILE A 3 10.65 -6.04 -8.81
C ILE A 3 10.31 -7.27 -7.96
N THR A 4 9.91 -7.03 -6.72
CA THR A 4 9.44 -8.07 -5.80
C THR A 4 7.97 -7.82 -5.49
N VAL A 5 7.12 -8.81 -5.74
CA VAL A 5 5.71 -8.75 -5.36
C VAL A 5 5.63 -9.01 -3.85
N LEU A 6 5.15 -8.02 -3.10
CA LEU A 6 4.96 -8.13 -1.65
C LEU A 6 3.59 -8.73 -1.32
N THR A 7 2.55 -8.32 -2.05
CA THR A 7 1.22 -8.92 -1.94
C THR A 7 0.48 -8.86 -3.27
N GLU A 8 -0.29 -9.91 -3.53
CA GLU A 8 -1.28 -10.03 -4.60
C GLU A 8 -2.24 -11.17 -4.25
N ASN A 9 -3.24 -11.44 -5.09
CA ASN A 9 -4.32 -12.40 -4.79
C ASN A 9 -3.86 -13.85 -4.64
N THR A 10 -2.67 -14.20 -5.15
CA THR A 10 -2.15 -15.57 -5.15
C THR A 10 -0.74 -15.63 -4.60
N ILE A 11 -0.33 -16.79 -4.13
CA ILE A 11 1.03 -17.05 -3.63
C ILE A 11 1.77 -17.91 -4.65
N SER A 12 3.02 -17.54 -4.93
CA SER A 12 3.89 -18.39 -5.75
C SER A 12 4.01 -19.79 -5.14
N LYS A 13 3.83 -20.81 -5.99
CA LYS A 13 4.03 -22.22 -5.63
C LYS A 13 5.49 -22.66 -5.73
N ASN A 14 6.42 -21.74 -5.93
CA ASN A 14 7.85 -22.04 -5.95
C ASN A 14 8.27 -22.61 -4.58
N ALA A 15 8.94 -23.77 -4.55
CA ALA A 15 9.31 -24.47 -3.34
C ALA A 15 10.20 -23.64 -2.41
N GLU A 16 11.07 -22.78 -2.92
CA GLU A 16 11.90 -21.91 -2.11
C GLU A 16 11.07 -20.81 -1.44
N ILE A 17 10.13 -20.20 -2.17
CA ILE A 17 9.23 -19.17 -1.66
C ILE A 17 8.21 -19.76 -0.69
N SER A 18 7.72 -20.99 -0.93
CA SER A 18 6.74 -21.64 -0.05
C SER A 18 7.27 -21.90 1.38
N LYS A 19 8.60 -22.00 1.55
CA LYS A 19 9.24 -22.13 2.88
C LYS A 19 9.15 -20.85 3.70
N LEU A 20 8.95 -19.70 3.07
CA LEU A 20 8.93 -18.40 3.73
C LEU A 20 7.58 -18.07 4.40
N LEU A 21 6.57 -18.92 4.28
CA LEU A 21 5.22 -18.69 4.84
C LEU A 21 4.57 -17.39 4.39
N LEU A 22 4.88 -16.93 3.17
CA LEU A 22 4.25 -15.77 2.58
C LEU A 22 2.74 -15.96 2.46
N GLN A 23 2.00 -14.88 2.57
CA GLN A 23 0.54 -14.89 2.44
C GLN A 23 0.12 -13.96 1.31
N GLY A 24 -1.02 -14.27 0.69
CA GLY A 24 -1.68 -13.43 -0.30
C GLY A 24 -2.93 -12.77 0.27
N GLU A 25 -3.32 -11.66 -0.32
CA GLU A 25 -4.59 -10.99 -0.06
C GLU A 25 -5.12 -10.37 -1.34
N HIS A 26 -6.39 -9.99 -1.37
CA HIS A 26 -6.90 -9.18 -2.46
C HIS A 26 -6.27 -7.81 -2.40
N GLY A 27 -5.50 -7.45 -3.45
CA GLY A 27 -4.76 -6.19 -3.49
C GLY A 27 -3.36 -6.36 -4.05
N LEU A 28 -2.67 -5.25 -4.24
CA LEU A 28 -1.34 -5.21 -4.84
C LEU A 28 -0.36 -4.43 -3.96
N SER A 29 0.87 -4.94 -3.85
CA SER A 29 2.03 -4.16 -3.40
C SER A 29 3.31 -4.69 -4.03
N LEU A 30 4.12 -3.80 -4.58
CA LEU A 30 5.38 -4.10 -5.23
C LEU A 30 6.53 -3.33 -4.57
N PHE A 31 7.63 -4.02 -4.30
CA PHE A 31 8.90 -3.39 -3.93
C PHE A 31 9.81 -3.36 -5.16
N ILE A 32 10.15 -2.16 -5.63
CA ILE A 32 10.90 -1.94 -6.86
C ILE A 32 12.26 -1.36 -6.50
N GLN A 33 13.31 -2.09 -6.85
CA GLN A 33 14.70 -1.68 -6.65
C GLN A 33 15.34 -1.32 -7.98
N THR A 34 15.79 -0.08 -8.09
CA THR A 34 16.61 0.39 -9.21
C THR A 34 18.08 0.47 -8.78
N GLN A 35 18.96 1.02 -9.61
CA GLN A 35 20.35 1.27 -9.21
C GLN A 35 20.48 2.27 -8.06
N ASN A 36 19.55 3.25 -7.98
CA ASN A 36 19.69 4.39 -7.09
C ASN A 36 18.47 4.60 -6.18
N LYS A 37 17.37 3.86 -6.36
CA LYS A 37 16.11 4.10 -5.68
C LYS A 37 15.41 2.81 -5.31
N ASN A 38 14.82 2.81 -4.11
CA ASN A 38 13.84 1.84 -3.67
C ASN A 38 12.45 2.49 -3.68
N ILE A 39 11.51 1.89 -4.35
CA ILE A 39 10.16 2.42 -4.55
C ILE A 39 9.16 1.40 -4.01
N LEU A 40 8.18 1.86 -3.25
CA LEU A 40 7.01 1.06 -2.91
C LEU A 40 5.83 1.48 -3.81
N PHE A 41 5.32 0.55 -4.59
CA PHE A 41 4.17 0.77 -5.46
C PHE A 41 2.98 0.01 -4.91
N ASP A 42 1.95 0.73 -4.50
CA ASP A 42 0.78 0.27 -3.76
C ASP A 42 1.13 -0.44 -2.42
N MET A 43 0.19 -0.55 -1.52
CA MET A 43 0.40 -1.01 -0.15
C MET A 43 -0.62 -2.07 0.29
N GLY A 44 -1.36 -2.68 -0.66
CA GLY A 44 -2.36 -3.69 -0.38
C GLY A 44 -3.55 -3.18 0.46
N GLN A 45 -4.38 -4.09 0.91
CA GLN A 45 -5.53 -3.74 1.75
C GLN A 45 -5.23 -3.75 3.24
N THR A 46 -4.26 -4.57 3.69
CA THR A 46 -3.89 -4.68 5.11
C THR A 46 -2.43 -4.27 5.35
N ASN A 47 -1.79 -4.79 6.39
CA ASN A 47 -0.35 -4.67 6.61
C ASN A 47 0.44 -5.88 6.10
N LEU A 48 -0.18 -6.72 5.27
CA LEU A 48 0.43 -7.97 4.80
C LEU A 48 1.68 -7.72 3.95
N PHE A 49 1.68 -6.65 3.14
CA PHE A 49 2.86 -6.25 2.36
C PHE A 49 4.10 -6.06 3.25
N ALA A 50 3.93 -5.48 4.44
CA ALA A 50 5.02 -5.25 5.38
C ALA A 50 5.49 -6.55 6.05
N LYS A 51 4.57 -7.44 6.38
CA LYS A 51 4.88 -8.78 6.90
C LYS A 51 5.66 -9.60 5.88
N ASN A 52 5.20 -9.62 4.63
CA ASN A 52 5.88 -10.32 3.55
C ASN A 52 7.25 -9.69 3.22
N ALA A 53 7.37 -8.35 3.24
CA ALA A 53 8.66 -7.69 3.07
C ALA A 53 9.68 -8.16 4.11
N SER A 54 9.29 -8.24 5.37
CA SER A 54 10.14 -8.75 6.46
C SER A 54 10.57 -10.19 6.23
N LEU A 55 9.65 -11.07 5.79
CA LEU A 55 9.97 -12.47 5.48
C LEU A 55 10.93 -12.61 4.26
N LEU A 56 10.95 -11.61 3.39
CA LEU A 56 11.80 -11.55 2.20
C LEU A 56 13.12 -10.78 2.44
N ASP A 57 13.42 -10.41 3.70
CA ASP A 57 14.58 -9.59 4.08
C ASP A 57 14.63 -8.24 3.34
N LEU A 58 13.47 -7.64 3.10
CA LEU A 58 13.33 -6.31 2.48
C LEU A 58 12.99 -5.27 3.55
N ASP A 59 13.82 -4.24 3.67
CA ASP A 59 13.63 -3.17 4.63
C ASP A 59 12.85 -2.00 4.01
N LEU A 60 11.59 -1.84 4.41
CA LEU A 60 10.73 -0.74 3.95
C LEU A 60 11.16 0.64 4.45
N GLN A 61 12.04 0.73 5.45
CA GLN A 61 12.64 2.01 5.87
C GLN A 61 13.58 2.58 4.80
N THR A 62 14.08 1.73 3.90
CA THR A 62 14.96 2.11 2.79
C THR A 62 14.21 2.64 1.57
N VAL A 63 12.88 2.64 1.58
CA VAL A 63 12.07 3.19 0.50
C VAL A 63 12.31 4.70 0.39
N ASP A 64 12.68 5.16 -0.79
CA ASP A 64 12.88 6.57 -1.10
C ASP A 64 11.57 7.32 -1.30
N PHE A 65 10.60 6.67 -1.92
CA PHE A 65 9.23 7.17 -2.08
C PHE A 65 8.23 6.05 -2.38
N ALA A 66 6.98 6.29 -2.05
CA ALA A 66 5.89 5.41 -2.42
C ALA A 66 5.01 6.03 -3.51
N ILE A 67 4.34 5.19 -4.28
CA ILE A 67 3.37 5.58 -5.31
C ILE A 67 2.09 4.83 -5.04
N LEU A 68 0.95 5.54 -5.04
CA LEU A 68 -0.36 4.93 -5.07
C LEU A 68 -0.92 5.00 -6.49
N SER A 69 -1.25 3.84 -7.07
CA SER A 69 -1.77 3.75 -8.42
C SER A 69 -3.15 4.39 -8.57
N HIS A 70 -4.04 4.14 -7.63
CA HIS A 70 -5.39 4.70 -7.58
C HIS A 70 -6.03 4.57 -6.19
N GLY A 71 -7.21 5.16 -6.02
CA GLY A 71 -7.85 5.35 -4.72
C GLY A 71 -8.77 4.22 -4.24
N HIS A 72 -8.43 2.95 -4.48
CA HIS A 72 -9.17 1.83 -3.90
C HIS A 72 -8.48 1.27 -2.64
N TYR A 73 -9.29 0.71 -1.72
CA TYR A 73 -8.81 0.20 -0.45
C TYR A 73 -7.81 -0.95 -0.56
N ASP A 74 -7.91 -1.76 -1.60
CA ASP A 74 -7.05 -2.91 -1.87
C ASP A 74 -5.67 -2.53 -2.43
N HIS A 75 -5.44 -1.22 -2.63
CA HIS A 75 -4.16 -0.63 -3.03
C HIS A 75 -3.58 0.33 -1.98
N GLY A 76 -4.42 0.98 -1.19
CA GLY A 76 -4.01 1.99 -0.22
C GLY A 76 -4.43 1.73 1.22
N GLY A 77 -5.08 0.60 1.49
CA GLY A 77 -5.49 0.16 2.82
C GLY A 77 -6.99 0.25 3.09
N LEU A 78 -7.46 -0.67 3.92
CA LEU A 78 -8.86 -0.73 4.37
C LEU A 78 -9.32 0.60 4.98
N SER A 79 -10.54 1.00 4.63
CA SER A 79 -11.20 2.18 5.18
C SER A 79 -12.13 1.82 6.36
N SER A 80 -12.38 2.78 7.24
CA SER A 80 -13.39 2.65 8.29
C SER A 80 -14.81 2.44 7.73
N PRO A 81 -15.70 1.74 8.45
CA PRO A 81 -15.46 1.19 9.80
C PRO A 81 -14.74 -0.15 9.78
N LEU A 82 -13.65 -0.25 10.54
CA LEU A 82 -12.94 -1.50 10.72
C LEU A 82 -13.64 -2.39 11.74
N PRO A 83 -13.56 -3.74 11.60
CA PRO A 83 -13.98 -4.66 12.65
C PRO A 83 -13.29 -4.33 13.98
N ALA A 84 -13.98 -4.55 15.10
CA ALA A 84 -13.45 -4.22 16.43
C ALA A 84 -12.10 -4.90 16.72
N THR A 85 -11.87 -6.08 16.15
CA THR A 85 -10.61 -6.84 16.26
C THR A 85 -9.42 -6.19 15.55
N LEU A 86 -9.66 -5.25 14.62
CA LEU A 86 -8.64 -4.61 13.79
C LEU A 86 -8.45 -3.12 14.12
N LYS A 87 -9.16 -2.59 15.10
CA LYS A 87 -9.14 -1.15 15.42
C LYS A 87 -7.77 -0.58 15.83
N ASN A 88 -6.84 -1.44 16.26
CA ASN A 88 -5.52 -1.04 16.70
C ASN A 88 -4.42 -1.39 15.67
N GLU A 89 -4.81 -1.80 14.48
CA GLU A 89 -3.87 -2.09 13.39
C GLU A 89 -3.88 -0.98 12.35
N TYR A 90 -2.72 -0.72 11.79
CA TYR A 90 -2.56 0.19 10.65
C TYR A 90 -2.54 -0.61 9.35
N PHE A 91 -3.15 -0.08 8.29
CA PHE A 91 -3.29 -0.74 7.00
C PHE A 91 -2.81 0.15 5.84
N GLY A 92 -2.31 -0.46 4.78
CA GLY A 92 -1.91 0.20 3.56
C GLY A 92 -1.01 1.43 3.79
N ILE A 93 -1.44 2.59 3.33
CA ILE A 93 -0.73 3.88 3.47
C ILE A 93 -0.35 4.17 4.92
N GLU A 94 -1.27 3.93 5.85
CA GLU A 94 -1.05 4.20 7.26
C GLU A 94 0.03 3.28 7.84
N ALA A 95 0.00 1.98 7.52
CA ALA A 95 1.02 1.03 7.92
C ALA A 95 2.40 1.42 7.37
N PHE A 96 2.48 1.78 6.09
CA PHE A 96 3.73 2.26 5.50
C PHE A 96 4.23 3.52 6.18
N ALA A 97 3.35 4.48 6.45
CA ALA A 97 3.71 5.75 7.09
C ALA A 97 4.28 5.58 8.51
N HIS A 98 3.84 4.56 9.24
CA HIS A 98 4.41 4.20 10.54
C HIS A 98 5.78 3.53 10.44
N ILE A 99 6.01 2.71 9.39
CA ILE A 99 7.28 2.03 9.17
C ILE A 99 8.34 3.00 8.65
N ASN A 100 8.01 3.74 7.60
CA ASN A 100 8.88 4.74 6.99
C ASN A 100 8.29 6.14 7.23
N GLN A 101 8.89 6.91 8.11
CA GLN A 101 8.36 8.21 8.54
C GLN A 101 8.81 9.38 7.66
N LYS A 102 9.57 9.14 6.59
CA LYS A 102 10.21 10.20 5.79
C LYS A 102 9.81 10.20 4.31
N ALA A 103 9.63 9.01 3.73
CA ALA A 103 9.40 8.89 2.30
C ALA A 103 8.11 9.60 1.86
N PRO A 104 8.14 10.44 0.82
CA PRO A 104 6.95 11.02 0.25
C PRO A 104 6.09 9.94 -0.41
N ILE A 105 4.79 10.19 -0.48
CA ILE A 105 3.79 9.30 -1.08
C ILE A 105 3.16 10.04 -2.26
N PHE A 106 3.49 9.64 -3.47
CA PHE A 106 2.92 10.19 -4.69
C PHE A 106 1.53 9.60 -4.92
N ILE A 107 0.54 10.44 -5.11
CA ILE A 107 -0.86 10.07 -5.19
C ILE A 107 -1.60 10.99 -6.17
N ASN A 108 -2.48 10.42 -7.01
CA ASN A 108 -3.32 11.24 -7.86
C ASN A 108 -4.31 12.06 -7.00
N SER A 109 -4.54 13.32 -7.36
CA SER A 109 -5.46 14.21 -6.63
C SER A 109 -6.89 13.64 -6.50
N ASN A 110 -7.31 12.78 -7.43
CA ASN A 110 -8.62 12.13 -7.42
C ASN A 110 -8.66 10.84 -6.58
N ALA A 111 -7.54 10.37 -6.03
CA ALA A 111 -7.49 9.09 -5.30
C ALA A 111 -8.39 9.08 -4.06
N PHE A 112 -8.66 10.23 -3.46
CA PHE A 112 -9.58 10.37 -2.33
C PHE A 112 -11.02 10.69 -2.74
N SER A 113 -11.36 10.62 -4.02
CA SER A 113 -12.75 10.71 -4.46
C SER A 113 -13.57 9.57 -3.87
N GLN A 114 -14.84 9.83 -3.59
CA GLN A 114 -15.73 8.80 -3.05
C GLN A 114 -16.00 7.73 -4.11
N ASN A 115 -15.55 6.51 -3.84
CA ASN A 115 -15.72 5.37 -4.73
C ASN A 115 -16.65 4.32 -4.10
N TYR A 116 -17.64 3.87 -4.88
CA TYR A 116 -18.60 2.85 -4.49
C TYR A 116 -18.69 1.78 -5.55
N ASN A 117 -18.78 0.52 -5.16
CA ASN A 117 -19.04 -0.58 -6.08
C ASN A 117 -20.51 -0.63 -6.52
N ALA A 118 -20.86 -1.56 -7.43
CA ALA A 118 -22.23 -1.75 -7.92
C ALA A 118 -23.26 -2.03 -6.82
N SER A 119 -22.83 -2.60 -5.69
CA SER A 119 -23.67 -2.86 -4.52
C SER A 119 -23.73 -1.67 -3.54
N LYS A 120 -23.27 -0.49 -3.96
CA LYS A 120 -23.19 0.74 -3.14
C LYS A 120 -22.33 0.61 -1.87
N LYS A 121 -21.43 -0.36 -1.83
CA LYS A 121 -20.43 -0.47 -0.77
C LYS A 121 -19.27 0.47 -1.08
N TYR A 122 -18.82 1.23 -0.08
CA TYR A 122 -17.63 2.08 -0.20
C TYR A 122 -16.38 1.22 -0.44
N ILE A 123 -15.61 1.57 -1.45
CA ILE A 123 -14.37 0.88 -1.85
C ILE A 123 -13.17 1.83 -1.95
N GLY A 124 -13.34 3.07 -1.52
CA GLY A 124 -12.29 4.09 -1.54
C GLY A 124 -11.33 4.02 -0.35
N LEU A 125 -10.41 4.95 -0.32
CA LEU A 125 -9.44 5.13 0.76
C LEU A 125 -10.09 5.70 2.03
N ASN A 126 -9.42 5.49 3.17
CA ASN A 126 -9.80 6.14 4.40
C ASN A 126 -9.64 7.67 4.29
N GLN A 127 -10.76 8.40 4.34
CA GLN A 127 -10.79 9.86 4.20
C GLN A 127 -10.10 10.58 5.38
N GLU A 128 -10.00 9.95 6.54
CA GLU A 128 -9.33 10.52 7.72
C GLU A 128 -7.83 10.74 7.49
N LEU A 129 -7.24 10.01 6.53
CA LEU A 129 -5.83 10.21 6.15
C LEU A 129 -5.55 11.65 5.71
N LEU A 130 -6.50 12.32 5.03
CA LEU A 130 -6.34 13.71 4.59
C LEU A 130 -6.25 14.72 5.75
N GLN A 131 -6.74 14.36 6.93
CA GLN A 131 -6.72 15.19 8.14
C GLN A 131 -5.62 14.76 9.12
N SER A 132 -4.89 13.71 8.81
CA SER A 132 -3.80 13.19 9.63
C SER A 132 -2.47 13.87 9.28
N LYS A 133 -1.46 13.70 10.16
CA LYS A 133 -0.08 14.12 9.86
C LYS A 133 0.53 13.39 8.65
N ILE A 134 -0.03 12.25 8.25
CA ILE A 134 0.41 11.50 7.07
C ILE A 134 0.18 12.32 5.81
N ALA A 135 -0.86 13.15 5.78
CA ALA A 135 -1.18 14.01 4.63
C ALA A 135 -0.06 14.99 4.28
N GLU A 136 0.78 15.39 5.24
CA GLU A 136 1.94 16.26 4.98
C GLU A 136 2.98 15.61 4.05
N ARG A 137 2.92 14.30 3.89
CA ARG A 137 3.82 13.51 3.03
C ARG A 137 3.22 13.22 1.66
N PHE A 138 1.97 13.58 1.41
CA PHE A 138 1.34 13.38 0.11
C PHE A 138 1.86 14.37 -0.91
N VAL A 139 2.34 13.85 -2.03
CA VAL A 139 2.70 14.62 -3.22
C VAL A 139 1.61 14.36 -4.25
N PHE A 140 0.69 15.31 -4.38
CA PHE A 140 -0.40 15.19 -5.33
C PHE A 140 0.09 15.40 -6.76
N VAL A 141 -0.10 14.39 -7.59
CA VAL A 141 0.14 14.45 -9.03
C VAL A 141 -1.19 14.65 -9.75
N GLN A 142 -1.18 15.46 -10.79
CA GLN A 142 -2.34 15.69 -11.66
C GLN A 142 -2.10 15.00 -12.99
N ASP A 143 -3.18 14.54 -13.61
CA ASP A 143 -3.10 14.07 -14.99
C ASP A 143 -2.74 15.27 -15.89
N GLU A 144 -1.74 15.10 -16.75
CA GLU A 144 -1.50 16.08 -17.80
C GLU A 144 -2.75 16.12 -18.68
N LYS A 145 -3.35 17.29 -18.81
CA LYS A 145 -4.41 17.51 -19.80
C LYS A 145 -3.71 17.56 -21.16
N GLU A 146 -3.98 16.53 -21.98
CA GLU A 146 -3.67 16.57 -23.40
C GLU A 146 -4.36 17.75 -24.09
#